data_332450c798f68e166ea2870cb292e519
#
_entry.id   332450c798f68e166ea2870cb292e519
#
_cell.length_a   1.000
_cell.length_b   1.000
_cell.length_c   1.000
_cell.angle_alpha   90.00
_cell.angle_beta   90.00
_cell.angle_gamma   90.00
#
_symmetry.space_group_name_H-M   'P 1'
#
loop_
_entity.id
_entity.type
_entity.pdbx_description
1 polymer ?
#
loop_
_entity_poly.entity_id
_entity_poly.type
_entity_poly.pdbx_seq_one_letter_code
_entity_poly.pdbx_strand_id
1 'polypeptide(L)'
;GDVIPQIISVDLDKRQNDSKKISLPKRCPCCKKDLIKIEGEAVLRCTAGLDCPAQKTGSLIHFVSRNAFNIDGLGERIIDLLVEQGLVSNFADLFRLKKDDVIELEGFGEKSANNLINSIQGSKETTLSRFIYSLGIREVGEATAMNLALNFNNVTNFLSANESDLLEINDIGPVASGFI
;
A
#
# COMPACT_ATOMS: atom_id res chain seq x y z
N GLY A 1 1.43 11.88 -20.87
CA GLY A 1 0.95 12.59 -22.02
C GLY A 1 0.34 13.92 -21.65
N ASP A 2 0.46 14.87 -22.54
CA ASP A 2 -0.02 16.24 -22.31
C ASP A 2 -1.56 16.35 -22.43
N VAL A 3 -2.22 15.30 -22.92
CA VAL A 3 -3.68 15.26 -23.09
C VAL A 3 -4.23 14.03 -22.38
N ILE A 4 -5.17 14.25 -21.47
CA ILE A 4 -5.93 13.19 -20.83
C ILE A 4 -7.15 12.88 -21.70
N PRO A 5 -7.27 11.69 -22.30
CA PRO A 5 -8.41 11.33 -23.13
C PRO A 5 -9.68 11.20 -22.30
N GLN A 6 -10.79 11.73 -22.81
CA GLN A 6 -12.11 11.60 -22.21
C GLN A 6 -13.02 10.80 -23.12
N ILE A 7 -13.72 9.80 -22.58
CA ILE A 7 -14.76 9.07 -23.29
C ILE A 7 -16.03 9.95 -23.28
N ILE A 8 -16.48 10.39 -24.45
CA ILE A 8 -17.68 11.23 -24.60
C ILE A 8 -18.93 10.34 -24.73
N SER A 9 -18.87 9.31 -25.59
CA SER A 9 -19.99 8.42 -25.83
C SER A 9 -19.51 7.08 -26.41
N VAL A 10 -20.42 6.11 -26.46
CA VAL A 10 -20.22 4.83 -27.13
C VAL A 10 -20.86 4.90 -28.53
N ASP A 11 -20.09 4.53 -29.56
CA ASP A 11 -20.59 4.38 -30.93
C ASP A 11 -21.38 3.06 -31.02
N LEU A 12 -22.68 3.15 -30.88
CA LEU A 12 -23.58 1.99 -30.88
C LEU A 12 -23.64 1.28 -32.23
N ASP A 13 -23.41 2.00 -33.32
CA ASP A 13 -23.46 1.44 -34.69
C ASP A 13 -22.26 0.51 -34.97
N LYS A 14 -21.16 0.73 -34.28
CA LYS A 14 -19.95 -0.12 -34.34
C LYS A 14 -19.94 -1.23 -33.32
N ARG A 15 -20.96 -1.33 -32.47
CA ARG A 15 -21.04 -2.36 -31.45
C ARG A 15 -21.32 -3.72 -32.08
N GLN A 16 -20.49 -4.71 -31.79
CA GLN A 16 -20.71 -6.08 -32.27
C GLN A 16 -21.94 -6.69 -31.60
N ASN A 17 -22.74 -7.45 -32.38
CA ASN A 17 -24.00 -8.07 -31.91
C ASN A 17 -23.80 -9.11 -30.80
N ASP A 18 -22.58 -9.66 -30.65
CA ASP A 18 -22.21 -10.63 -29.63
C ASP A 18 -21.62 -9.96 -28.35
N SER A 19 -21.56 -8.65 -28.33
CA SER A 19 -21.06 -7.89 -27.18
C SER A 19 -21.90 -8.19 -25.94
N LYS A 20 -21.23 -8.72 -24.91
CA LYS A 20 -21.88 -9.04 -23.62
C LYS A 20 -21.67 -7.89 -22.62
N LYS A 21 -22.68 -7.67 -21.80
CA LYS A 21 -22.57 -6.73 -20.69
C LYS A 21 -21.55 -7.26 -19.67
N ILE A 22 -20.58 -6.41 -19.29
CA ILE A 22 -19.61 -6.74 -18.23
C ILE A 22 -20.35 -6.90 -16.91
N SER A 23 -20.17 -8.04 -16.25
CA SER A 23 -20.62 -8.25 -14.88
C SER A 23 -19.42 -8.17 -13.93
N LEU A 24 -19.52 -7.30 -12.95
CA LEU A 24 -18.48 -7.17 -11.92
C LEU A 24 -18.59 -8.35 -10.93
N PRO A 25 -17.47 -8.88 -10.44
CA PRO A 25 -17.49 -9.95 -9.45
C PRO A 25 -18.11 -9.45 -8.15
N LYS A 26 -18.85 -10.33 -7.46
CA LYS A 26 -19.40 -10.06 -6.12
C LYS A 26 -18.44 -10.44 -5.00
N ARG A 27 -17.47 -11.31 -5.30
CA ARG A 27 -16.46 -11.80 -4.35
C ARG A 27 -15.06 -11.54 -4.86
N CYS A 28 -14.16 -11.29 -3.92
CA CYS A 28 -12.75 -11.09 -4.22
C CYS A 28 -12.17 -12.32 -4.96
N PRO A 29 -11.52 -12.14 -6.11
CA PRO A 29 -10.93 -13.25 -6.85
C PRO A 29 -9.82 -13.97 -6.05
N CYS A 30 -9.13 -13.25 -5.15
CA CYS A 30 -8.05 -13.78 -4.34
C CYS A 30 -8.57 -14.50 -3.08
N CYS A 31 -9.20 -13.80 -2.15
CA CYS A 31 -9.58 -14.34 -0.82
C CYS A 31 -11.05 -14.80 -0.71
N LYS A 32 -11.87 -14.64 -1.77
CA LYS A 32 -13.30 -15.00 -1.84
C LYS A 32 -14.22 -14.26 -0.87
N LYS A 33 -13.72 -13.30 -0.08
CA LYS A 33 -14.53 -12.39 0.74
C LYS A 33 -15.37 -11.47 -0.14
N ASP A 34 -16.44 -10.93 0.41
CA ASP A 34 -17.34 -10.06 -0.33
C ASP A 34 -16.65 -8.77 -0.79
N LEU A 35 -17.07 -8.28 -1.94
CA LEU A 35 -16.69 -6.97 -2.47
C LEU A 35 -17.79 -5.99 -2.16
N ILE A 36 -17.42 -4.84 -1.63
CA ILE A 36 -18.34 -3.72 -1.39
C ILE A 36 -18.05 -2.58 -2.37
N LYS A 37 -19.11 -1.85 -2.69
CA LYS A 37 -19.01 -0.57 -3.38
C LYS A 37 -19.40 0.52 -2.38
N ILE A 38 -18.45 1.36 -2.04
CA ILE A 38 -18.71 2.51 -1.17
C ILE A 38 -19.50 3.53 -1.98
N GLU A 39 -20.49 4.15 -1.39
CA GLU A 39 -21.32 5.19 -2.03
C GLU A 39 -20.42 6.35 -2.46
N GLY A 40 -20.63 6.81 -3.70
CA GLY A 40 -19.77 7.84 -4.33
C GLY A 40 -18.48 7.32 -4.98
N GLU A 41 -18.09 6.05 -4.77
CA GLU A 41 -16.92 5.47 -5.42
C GLU A 41 -17.25 4.62 -6.64
N ALA A 42 -16.37 4.63 -7.63
CA ALA A 42 -16.49 3.78 -8.81
C ALA A 42 -15.94 2.35 -8.59
N VAL A 43 -15.14 2.14 -7.56
CA VAL A 43 -14.32 0.95 -7.35
C VAL A 43 -14.98 -0.04 -6.39
N LEU A 44 -14.92 -1.34 -6.72
CA LEU A 44 -15.26 -2.42 -5.80
C LEU A 44 -14.05 -2.74 -4.90
N ARG A 45 -14.28 -2.85 -3.60
CA ARG A 45 -13.24 -3.11 -2.61
C ARG A 45 -13.46 -4.43 -1.87
N CYS A 46 -12.39 -5.16 -1.65
CA CYS A 46 -12.41 -6.35 -0.81
C CYS A 46 -12.45 -5.96 0.67
N THR A 47 -13.36 -6.56 1.42
CA THR A 47 -13.57 -6.27 2.84
C THR A 47 -12.57 -6.95 3.79
N ALA A 48 -11.69 -7.81 3.25
CA ALA A 48 -10.78 -8.61 4.08
C ALA A 48 -9.56 -7.82 4.62
N GLY A 49 -9.29 -6.60 4.12
CA GLY A 49 -8.11 -5.85 4.56
C GLY A 49 -6.83 -6.68 4.39
N LEU A 50 -5.95 -6.68 5.38
CA LEU A 50 -4.69 -7.42 5.37
C LEU A 50 -4.85 -8.97 5.46
N ASP A 51 -6.05 -9.47 5.71
CA ASP A 51 -6.33 -10.91 5.59
C ASP A 51 -6.41 -11.37 4.14
N CYS A 52 -6.59 -10.43 3.19
CA CYS A 52 -6.51 -10.75 1.78
C CYS A 52 -5.02 -10.81 1.35
N PRO A 53 -4.54 -11.95 0.82
CA PRO A 53 -3.15 -12.07 0.38
C PRO A 53 -2.73 -10.94 -0.59
N ALA A 54 -3.56 -10.63 -1.58
CA ALA A 54 -3.26 -9.57 -2.54
C ALA A 54 -3.15 -8.17 -1.90
N GLN A 55 -4.01 -7.85 -0.91
CA GLN A 55 -3.91 -6.57 -0.19
C GLN A 55 -2.69 -6.54 0.74
N LYS A 56 -2.40 -7.65 1.41
CA LYS A 56 -1.21 -7.79 2.25
C LYS A 56 0.07 -7.55 1.45
N THR A 57 0.23 -8.26 0.34
CA THR A 57 1.39 -8.09 -0.55
C THR A 57 1.47 -6.66 -1.09
N GLY A 58 0.35 -6.10 -1.57
CA GLY A 58 0.30 -4.72 -2.02
C GLY A 58 0.70 -3.70 -0.95
N SER A 59 0.27 -3.90 0.30
CA SER A 59 0.67 -3.04 1.43
C SER A 59 2.15 -3.17 1.74
N LEU A 60 2.74 -4.35 1.67
CA LEU A 60 4.18 -4.57 1.86
C LEU A 60 5.00 -3.89 0.75
N ILE A 61 4.57 -4.02 -0.50
CA ILE A 61 5.21 -3.34 -1.65
C ILE A 61 5.17 -1.83 -1.47
N HIS A 62 4.01 -1.28 -1.07
CA HIS A 62 3.90 0.15 -0.76
C HIS A 62 4.84 0.56 0.37
N PHE A 63 4.86 -0.20 1.46
CA PHE A 63 5.68 0.08 2.64
C PHE A 63 7.18 0.18 2.32
N VAL A 64 7.71 -0.68 1.45
CA VAL A 64 9.13 -0.68 1.08
C VAL A 64 9.48 0.27 -0.05
N SER A 65 8.48 0.90 -0.67
CA SER A 65 8.65 1.76 -1.85
C SER A 65 9.52 2.99 -1.58
N ARG A 66 10.00 3.61 -2.67
CA ARG A 66 10.94 4.74 -2.65
C ARG A 66 10.47 5.91 -1.78
N ASN A 67 9.18 6.24 -1.82
CA ASN A 67 8.61 7.38 -1.08
C ASN A 67 8.21 7.02 0.35
N ALA A 68 8.16 5.72 0.67
CA ALA A 68 7.92 5.17 2.01
C ALA A 68 9.26 4.85 2.72
N PHE A 69 9.52 3.62 3.11
CA PHE A 69 10.76 3.23 3.80
C PHE A 69 12.00 3.19 2.88
N ASN A 70 11.81 3.19 1.55
CA ASN A 70 12.88 3.16 0.55
C ASN A 70 13.92 2.05 0.79
N ILE A 71 13.46 0.82 0.83
CA ILE A 71 14.32 -0.33 1.08
C ILE A 71 14.84 -0.86 -0.26
N ASP A 72 16.07 -0.51 -0.60
CA ASP A 72 16.69 -0.97 -1.83
C ASP A 72 16.80 -2.50 -1.87
N GLY A 73 16.45 -3.08 -3.01
CA GLY A 73 16.46 -4.53 -3.20
C GLY A 73 15.16 -5.24 -2.81
N LEU A 74 14.22 -4.59 -2.13
CA LEU A 74 12.87 -5.10 -1.85
C LEU A 74 11.86 -4.63 -2.91
N GLY A 75 12.02 -5.10 -4.14
CA GLY A 75 10.99 -4.91 -5.18
C GLY A 75 9.83 -5.91 -5.04
N GLU A 76 8.78 -5.70 -5.85
CA GLU A 76 7.57 -6.53 -5.88
C GLU A 76 7.88 -8.04 -5.91
N ARG A 77 8.76 -8.49 -6.83
CA ARG A 77 9.14 -9.90 -6.95
C ARG A 77 9.73 -10.48 -5.65
N ILE A 78 10.52 -9.70 -4.92
CA ILE A 78 11.16 -10.18 -3.69
C ILE A 78 10.14 -10.22 -2.55
N ILE A 79 9.25 -9.24 -2.49
CA ILE A 79 8.13 -9.26 -1.53
C ILE A 79 7.24 -10.48 -1.78
N ASP A 80 6.89 -10.78 -3.03
CA ASP A 80 6.12 -11.98 -3.39
C ASP A 80 6.81 -13.25 -2.88
N LEU A 81 8.10 -13.42 -3.17
CA LEU A 81 8.88 -14.58 -2.71
C LEU A 81 8.90 -14.70 -1.18
N LEU A 82 9.13 -13.60 -0.47
CA LEU A 82 9.16 -13.59 1.00
C LEU A 82 7.81 -13.97 1.61
N VAL A 83 6.70 -13.51 1.00
CA VAL A 83 5.34 -13.83 1.44
C VAL A 83 5.00 -15.29 1.11
N GLU A 84 5.34 -15.78 -0.09
CA GLU A 84 5.10 -17.16 -0.51
C GLU A 84 5.87 -18.17 0.34
N GLN A 85 7.11 -17.86 0.73
CA GLN A 85 7.91 -18.69 1.62
C GLN A 85 7.51 -18.56 3.11
N GLY A 86 6.54 -17.68 3.42
CA GLY A 86 6.08 -17.47 4.79
C GLY A 86 7.07 -16.73 5.68
N LEU A 87 8.12 -16.14 5.12
CA LEU A 87 9.15 -15.39 5.85
C LEU A 87 8.64 -14.02 6.32
N VAL A 88 7.67 -13.44 5.58
CA VAL A 88 7.08 -12.14 5.87
C VAL A 88 5.57 -12.22 5.80
N SER A 89 4.90 -11.83 6.87
CA SER A 89 3.43 -11.75 6.96
C SER A 89 2.92 -10.35 7.32
N ASN A 90 3.78 -9.50 7.82
CA ASN A 90 3.49 -8.11 8.22
C ASN A 90 4.75 -7.23 8.08
N PHE A 91 4.60 -5.92 8.26
CA PHE A 91 5.71 -4.96 8.12
C PHE A 91 6.86 -5.22 9.09
N ALA A 92 6.58 -5.64 10.32
CA ALA A 92 7.61 -5.88 11.33
C ALA A 92 8.50 -7.08 11.00
N ASP A 93 7.97 -8.08 10.28
CA ASP A 93 8.73 -9.26 9.88
C ASP A 93 9.88 -8.89 8.93
N LEU A 94 9.71 -7.85 8.09
CA LEU A 94 10.78 -7.34 7.23
C LEU A 94 12.05 -6.99 8.01
N PHE A 95 11.87 -6.38 9.19
CA PHE A 95 12.99 -5.97 10.05
C PHE A 95 13.58 -7.11 10.92
N ARG A 96 12.94 -8.29 10.90
CA ARG A 96 13.39 -9.51 11.60
C ARG A 96 14.12 -10.48 10.67
N LEU A 97 14.06 -10.24 9.35
CA LEU A 97 14.74 -11.09 8.35
C LEU A 97 16.23 -11.19 8.67
N LYS A 98 16.74 -12.41 8.56
CA LYS A 98 18.17 -12.70 8.70
C LYS A 98 18.78 -13.00 7.34
N LYS A 99 20.09 -12.87 7.25
CA LYS A 99 20.83 -13.16 6.02
C LYS A 99 20.57 -14.59 5.53
N ASP A 100 20.53 -15.56 6.44
CA ASP A 100 20.35 -16.97 6.11
C ASP A 100 18.97 -17.22 5.47
N ASP A 101 17.92 -16.52 5.93
CA ASP A 101 16.58 -16.60 5.35
C ASP A 101 16.57 -16.12 3.90
N VAL A 102 17.39 -15.09 3.59
CA VAL A 102 17.45 -14.47 2.27
C VAL A 102 18.32 -15.23 1.29
N ILE A 103 19.41 -15.84 1.75
CA ILE A 103 20.33 -16.62 0.89
C ILE A 103 19.63 -17.82 0.25
N GLU A 104 18.65 -18.42 0.94
CA GLU A 104 17.90 -19.55 0.43
C GLU A 104 16.88 -19.19 -0.67
N LEU A 105 16.61 -17.89 -0.85
CA LEU A 105 15.70 -17.43 -1.91
C LEU A 105 16.35 -17.54 -3.28
N GLU A 106 15.53 -17.91 -4.28
CA GLU A 106 15.97 -18.00 -5.66
C GLU A 106 16.55 -16.66 -6.17
N GLY A 107 17.74 -16.71 -6.72
CA GLY A 107 18.46 -15.56 -7.26
C GLY A 107 19.26 -14.76 -6.24
N PHE A 108 19.30 -15.19 -4.97
CA PHE A 108 20.17 -14.60 -3.96
C PHE A 108 21.45 -15.40 -3.76
N GLY A 109 22.52 -14.67 -3.46
CA GLY A 109 23.78 -15.20 -2.99
C GLY A 109 24.28 -14.35 -1.82
N GLU A 110 25.42 -14.68 -1.27
CA GLU A 110 26.03 -14.04 -0.11
C GLU A 110 26.02 -12.51 -0.18
N LYS A 111 26.47 -11.95 -1.32
CA LYS A 111 26.59 -10.51 -1.50
C LYS A 111 25.24 -9.80 -1.57
N SER A 112 24.30 -10.34 -2.36
CA SER A 112 22.96 -9.75 -2.52
C SER A 112 22.15 -9.84 -1.24
N ALA A 113 22.24 -10.95 -0.50
CA ALA A 113 21.61 -11.11 0.79
C ALA A 113 22.16 -10.09 1.81
N ASN A 114 23.48 -9.95 1.92
CA ASN A 114 24.08 -8.93 2.77
C ASN A 114 23.61 -7.51 2.42
N ASN A 115 23.58 -7.16 1.12
CA ASN A 115 23.14 -5.84 0.69
C ASN A 115 21.68 -5.59 1.08
N LEU A 116 20.81 -6.58 0.89
CA LEU A 116 19.40 -6.46 1.26
C LEU A 116 19.23 -6.27 2.77
N ILE A 117 19.87 -7.09 3.59
CA ILE A 117 19.80 -6.96 5.04
C ILE A 117 20.34 -5.61 5.51
N ASN A 118 21.46 -5.13 4.94
CA ASN A 118 21.99 -3.81 5.27
C ASN A 118 21.00 -2.69 4.88
N SER A 119 20.35 -2.80 3.71
CA SER A 119 19.34 -1.83 3.27
C SER A 119 18.14 -1.81 4.23
N ILE A 120 17.65 -2.99 4.67
CA ILE A 120 16.58 -3.10 5.66
C ILE A 120 16.99 -2.45 6.98
N GLN A 121 18.18 -2.74 7.48
CA GLN A 121 18.66 -2.16 8.75
C GLN A 121 18.83 -0.64 8.65
N GLY A 122 19.38 -0.15 7.54
CA GLY A 122 19.56 1.29 7.28
C GLY A 122 18.24 2.05 7.18
N SER A 123 17.16 1.39 6.73
CA SER A 123 15.85 2.03 6.60
C SER A 123 15.10 2.24 7.92
N LYS A 124 15.58 1.66 9.05
CA LYS A 124 14.96 1.84 10.37
C LYS A 124 14.96 3.29 10.84
N GLU A 125 15.92 4.08 10.39
CA GLU A 125 15.95 5.51 10.63
C GLU A 125 15.24 6.23 9.49
N THR A 126 13.99 6.65 9.75
CA THR A 126 13.15 7.34 8.77
C THR A 126 12.47 8.55 9.40
N THR A 127 11.88 9.41 8.56
CA THR A 127 11.12 10.57 9.04
C THR A 127 9.69 10.16 9.42
N LEU A 128 9.04 10.92 10.30
CA LEU A 128 7.64 10.69 10.67
C LEU A 128 6.71 10.75 9.45
N SER A 129 6.96 11.66 8.51
CA SER A 129 6.15 11.76 7.28
C SER A 129 6.24 10.50 6.42
N ARG A 130 7.44 9.97 6.23
CA ARG A 130 7.64 8.72 5.48
C ARG A 130 7.04 7.52 6.20
N PHE A 131 7.15 7.48 7.52
CA PHE A 131 6.50 6.46 8.34
C PHE A 131 4.98 6.49 8.16
N ILE A 132 4.34 7.66 8.33
CA ILE A 132 2.88 7.81 8.15
C ILE A 132 2.46 7.40 6.72
N TYR A 133 3.18 7.91 5.70
CA TYR A 133 2.90 7.54 4.30
C TYR A 133 3.02 6.04 4.06
N SER A 134 4.03 5.40 4.65
CA SER A 134 4.28 3.97 4.47
C SER A 134 3.17 3.06 4.98
N LEU A 135 2.37 3.52 5.94
CA LEU A 135 1.23 2.75 6.47
C LEU A 135 0.12 2.56 5.42
N GLY A 136 0.15 3.34 4.33
CA GLY A 136 -0.83 3.25 3.25
C GLY A 136 -2.25 3.58 3.70
N ILE A 137 -2.38 4.50 4.67
CA ILE A 137 -3.67 4.98 5.16
C ILE A 137 -4.43 5.60 4.00
N ARG A 138 -5.67 5.21 3.85
CA ARG A 138 -6.52 5.71 2.76
C ARG A 138 -6.68 7.23 2.86
N GLU A 139 -6.73 7.90 1.71
CA GLU A 139 -6.78 9.37 1.57
C GLU A 139 -5.54 10.11 2.13
N VAL A 140 -4.53 9.38 2.62
CA VAL A 140 -3.27 9.97 3.10
C VAL A 140 -2.18 9.77 2.05
N GLY A 141 -1.95 10.80 1.25
CA GLY A 141 -0.83 10.89 0.32
C GLY A 141 0.43 11.46 0.97
N GLU A 142 1.50 11.64 0.19
CA GLU A 142 2.78 12.20 0.68
C GLU A 142 2.61 13.59 1.30
N ALA A 143 1.82 14.47 0.66
CA ALA A 143 1.55 15.82 1.16
C ALA A 143 0.80 15.78 2.51
N THR A 144 -0.24 14.98 2.61
CA THR A 144 -1.01 14.81 3.85
C THR A 144 -0.15 14.21 4.96
N ALA A 145 0.67 13.20 4.64
CA ALA A 145 1.62 12.61 5.61
C ALA A 145 2.66 13.63 6.11
N MET A 146 3.11 14.55 5.25
CA MET A 146 3.99 15.66 5.63
C MET A 146 3.26 16.63 6.57
N ASN A 147 2.03 17.03 6.26
CA ASN A 147 1.24 17.92 7.09
C ASN A 147 0.99 17.32 8.49
N LEU A 148 0.63 16.02 8.55
CA LEU A 148 0.51 15.28 9.80
C LEU A 148 1.82 15.29 10.61
N ALA A 149 2.95 15.00 9.96
CA ALA A 149 4.25 14.97 10.62
C ALA A 149 4.67 16.33 11.16
N LEU A 150 4.38 17.42 10.45
CA LEU A 150 4.67 18.79 10.90
C LEU A 150 3.83 19.22 12.09
N ASN A 151 2.56 18.79 12.14
CA ASN A 151 1.65 19.15 13.23
C ASN A 151 1.94 18.34 14.51
N PHE A 152 2.12 17.03 14.37
CA PHE A 152 2.30 16.17 15.55
C PHE A 152 3.76 16.03 16.01
N ASN A 153 4.74 16.33 15.16
CA ASN A 153 6.19 16.31 15.43
C ASN A 153 6.80 14.94 15.78
N ASN A 154 6.07 14.04 16.40
CA ASN A 154 6.53 12.70 16.78
C ASN A 154 5.41 11.67 16.72
N VAL A 155 5.79 10.38 16.71
CA VAL A 155 4.84 9.26 16.58
C VAL A 155 3.90 9.17 17.80
N THR A 156 4.35 9.51 18.99
CA THR A 156 3.51 9.42 20.20
C THR A 156 2.36 10.41 20.14
N ASN A 157 2.62 11.66 19.75
CA ASN A 157 1.58 12.66 19.57
C ASN A 157 0.61 12.26 18.44
N PHE A 158 1.13 11.74 17.33
CA PHE A 158 0.30 11.26 16.23
C PHE A 158 -0.65 10.14 16.68
N LEU A 159 -0.15 9.15 17.42
CA LEU A 159 -0.96 8.03 17.92
C LEU A 159 -1.97 8.44 19.01
N SER A 160 -1.78 9.56 19.67
CA SER A 160 -2.71 10.10 20.68
C SER A 160 -3.70 11.11 20.12
N ALA A 161 -3.59 11.45 18.83
CA ALA A 161 -4.49 12.40 18.19
C ALA A 161 -5.93 11.89 18.17
N ASN A 162 -6.87 12.78 18.30
CA ASN A 162 -8.29 12.54 18.13
C ASN A 162 -8.80 13.17 16.82
N GLU A 163 -10.02 12.88 16.43
CA GLU A 163 -10.60 13.37 15.18
C GLU A 163 -10.62 14.90 15.09
N SER A 164 -10.88 15.61 16.21
CA SER A 164 -10.87 17.08 16.20
C SER A 164 -9.48 17.64 15.95
N ASP A 165 -8.42 17.02 16.48
CA ASP A 165 -7.04 17.44 16.22
C ASP A 165 -6.67 17.26 14.75
N LEU A 166 -7.17 16.20 14.12
CA LEU A 166 -6.94 15.91 12.70
C LEU A 166 -7.65 16.90 11.78
N LEU A 167 -8.89 17.29 12.12
CA LEU A 167 -9.69 18.24 11.34
C LEU A 167 -9.15 19.66 11.36
N GLU A 168 -8.29 20.02 12.31
CA GLU A 168 -7.60 21.32 12.36
C GLU A 168 -6.43 21.40 11.36
N ILE A 169 -6.00 20.26 10.80
CA ILE A 169 -4.86 20.21 9.88
C ILE A 169 -5.33 20.50 8.46
N ASN A 170 -4.60 21.37 7.74
CA ASN A 170 -4.87 21.67 6.35
C ASN A 170 -4.90 20.42 5.50
N ASP A 171 -5.84 20.36 4.55
CA ASP A 171 -6.06 19.25 3.62
C ASP A 171 -6.55 17.93 4.25
N ILE A 172 -6.95 17.95 5.54
CA ILE A 172 -7.60 16.82 6.18
C ILE A 172 -9.08 17.14 6.42
N GLY A 173 -9.93 16.50 5.61
CA GLY A 173 -11.38 16.58 5.77
C GLY A 173 -11.94 15.38 6.55
N PRO A 174 -13.28 15.37 6.80
CA PRO A 174 -13.95 14.30 7.56
C PRO A 174 -13.74 12.89 7.00
N VAL A 175 -13.55 12.77 5.67
CA VAL A 175 -13.30 11.47 5.02
C VAL A 175 -11.90 10.96 5.37
N ALA A 176 -10.88 11.82 5.27
CA ALA A 176 -9.50 11.44 5.58
C ALA A 176 -9.30 11.19 7.08
N SER A 177 -9.87 12.04 7.95
CA SER A 177 -9.79 11.88 9.41
C SER A 177 -10.38 10.56 9.90
N GLY A 178 -11.44 10.08 9.25
CA GLY A 178 -12.07 8.80 9.58
C GLY A 178 -11.22 7.56 9.21
N PHE A 179 -10.15 7.72 8.43
CA PHE A 179 -9.21 6.64 8.10
C PHE A 179 -7.91 6.70 8.92
N ILE A 180 -7.60 7.85 9.51
CA ILE A 180 -6.42 8.07 10.34
C ILE A 180 -6.70 7.63 11.77
#